data_ab418030bc6e251f529f3e2f5276327b
#
_entry.id   ab418030bc6e251f529f3e2f5276327b
#
_cell.length_a   1.000
_cell.length_b   1.000
_cell.length_c   1.000
_cell.angle_alpha   90.00
_cell.angle_beta   90.00
_cell.angle_gamma   90.00
#
_symmetry.space_group_name_H-M   'P 1'
#
loop_
_entity.id
_entity.type
_entity.pdbx_description
1 polymer ?
#
loop_
_entity_poly.entity_id
_entity_poly.type
_entity_poly.pdbx_seq_one_letter_code
_entity_poly.pdbx_strand_id
1 'polypeptide(L)'
;MAIACSATAQTLSVAPIEVDAGGEATLVVSASGLSNVTALQFNLKLPEGITLAGSNQLGSAASNHTLDVRPLASGDNMFVFYNLDKALLSDGQLIRIPVSASSEAQSAAGSLYTFHTATTDAVSHELSDASFTITVTAPAPQKCATPVLTFASGKVKCACATAGVTYRYTVAPTAATGESTTGEISFGTTFTISVKAVRDGYEDSDAATLTIPMAAVGDVNADGSVTIADVTALVNIILGK
;
A
#
# COMPACT_ATOMS: atom_id res chain seq x y z
N MET A 1 -34.05 16.24 -49.00
CA MET A 1 -34.08 15.61 -47.69
C MET A 1 -32.72 15.90 -47.06
N ALA A 2 -32.63 16.91 -46.20
CA ALA A 2 -31.38 17.27 -45.53
C ALA A 2 -31.18 16.28 -44.36
N ILE A 3 -30.15 15.45 -44.45
CA ILE A 3 -29.71 14.65 -43.33
C ILE A 3 -29.02 15.61 -42.35
N ALA A 4 -29.68 15.92 -41.25
CA ALA A 4 -29.03 16.62 -40.15
C ALA A 4 -27.95 15.67 -39.58
N CYS A 5 -26.70 15.93 -39.93
CA CYS A 5 -25.57 15.32 -39.25
C CYS A 5 -25.54 15.89 -37.83
N SER A 6 -26.00 15.13 -36.86
CA SER A 6 -25.84 15.49 -35.47
C SER A 6 -24.33 15.47 -35.17
N ALA A 7 -23.71 16.63 -35.07
CA ALA A 7 -22.34 16.74 -34.58
C ALA A 7 -22.32 16.18 -33.15
N THR A 8 -21.64 15.09 -32.95
CA THR A 8 -21.42 14.53 -31.60
C THR A 8 -20.63 15.57 -30.81
N ALA A 9 -21.11 15.93 -29.62
CA ALA A 9 -20.38 16.89 -28.77
C ALA A 9 -19.01 16.34 -28.46
N GLN A 10 -17.98 17.15 -28.67
CA GLN A 10 -16.60 16.82 -28.30
C GLN A 10 -16.45 16.91 -26.77
N THR A 11 -15.90 15.89 -26.16
CA THR A 11 -15.70 15.86 -24.69
C THR A 11 -14.36 15.28 -24.32
N LEU A 12 -13.82 15.76 -23.19
CA LEU A 12 -12.73 15.12 -22.47
C LEU A 12 -13.26 14.45 -21.20
N SER A 13 -12.65 13.36 -20.81
CA SER A 13 -12.94 12.69 -19.54
C SER A 13 -11.68 12.10 -18.93
N VAL A 14 -11.65 12.07 -17.60
CA VAL A 14 -10.65 11.37 -16.80
C VAL A 14 -11.40 10.48 -15.83
N ALA A 15 -11.08 9.19 -15.82
CA ALA A 15 -11.62 8.29 -14.80
C ALA A 15 -11.07 8.65 -13.43
N PRO A 16 -11.87 8.56 -12.35
CA PRO A 16 -11.36 8.69 -10.99
C PRO A 16 -10.20 7.71 -10.75
N ILE A 17 -9.20 8.15 -10.00
CA ILE A 17 -8.06 7.31 -9.63
C ILE A 17 -7.90 7.25 -8.13
N GLU A 18 -7.30 6.16 -7.66
CA GLU A 18 -6.84 5.98 -6.29
C GLU A 18 -5.31 5.94 -6.28
N VAL A 19 -4.71 6.55 -5.27
CA VAL A 19 -3.25 6.59 -5.07
C VAL A 19 -2.95 6.57 -3.58
N ASP A 20 -1.94 5.80 -3.18
CA ASP A 20 -1.48 5.83 -1.79
C ASP A 20 -0.70 7.13 -1.53
N ALA A 21 -0.81 7.68 -0.33
CA ALA A 21 0.02 8.80 0.09
C ALA A 21 1.51 8.41 -0.02
N GLY A 22 2.30 9.21 -0.73
CA GLY A 22 3.68 8.88 -1.11
C GLY A 22 3.83 7.91 -2.28
N GLY A 23 2.73 7.48 -2.90
CA GLY A 23 2.69 6.54 -4.01
C GLY A 23 2.57 7.20 -5.38
N GLU A 24 2.44 6.37 -6.41
CA GLU A 24 2.27 6.78 -7.80
C GLU A 24 1.01 6.16 -8.39
N ALA A 25 0.38 6.88 -9.33
CA ALA A 25 -0.77 6.43 -10.10
C ALA A 25 -0.70 6.95 -11.53
N THR A 26 -1.66 6.56 -12.38
CA THR A 26 -1.72 7.04 -13.76
C THR A 26 -3.10 7.61 -14.06
N LEU A 27 -3.15 8.88 -14.44
CA LEU A 27 -4.34 9.48 -15.03
C LEU A 27 -4.48 9.02 -16.47
N VAL A 28 -5.69 8.61 -16.86
CA VAL A 28 -6.02 8.26 -18.22
C VAL A 28 -7.00 9.31 -18.76
N VAL A 29 -6.54 10.13 -19.68
CA VAL A 29 -7.39 11.11 -20.37
C VAL A 29 -7.93 10.48 -21.63
N SER A 30 -9.24 10.50 -21.80
CA SER A 30 -9.95 10.02 -22.96
C SER A 30 -10.78 11.15 -23.60
N ALA A 31 -10.99 11.06 -24.89
CA ALA A 31 -11.82 12.00 -25.61
C ALA A 31 -12.85 11.31 -26.50
N SER A 32 -13.92 12.00 -26.83
CA SER A 32 -14.93 11.55 -27.79
C SER A 32 -15.42 12.69 -28.67
N GLY A 33 -16.02 12.34 -29.83
CA GLY A 33 -16.52 13.28 -30.83
C GLY A 33 -15.42 13.90 -31.69
N LEU A 34 -14.25 13.26 -31.84
CA LEU A 34 -13.06 13.80 -32.52
C LEU A 34 -13.00 13.54 -34.03
N SER A 35 -14.08 13.18 -34.67
CA SER A 35 -14.11 12.68 -36.06
C SER A 35 -13.48 13.59 -37.11
N ASN A 36 -13.27 14.87 -36.82
CA ASN A 36 -12.68 15.85 -37.77
C ASN A 36 -11.59 16.72 -37.07
N VAL A 37 -11.01 16.23 -35.99
CA VAL A 37 -10.04 16.97 -35.15
C VAL A 37 -8.63 16.56 -35.52
N THR A 38 -7.77 17.53 -35.84
CA THR A 38 -6.35 17.33 -36.17
C THR A 38 -5.39 17.79 -35.08
N ALA A 39 -5.86 18.63 -34.16
CA ALA A 39 -5.09 19.10 -33.03
C ALA A 39 -6.00 19.32 -31.82
N LEU A 40 -5.45 19.14 -30.63
CA LEU A 40 -6.17 19.25 -29.37
C LEU A 40 -5.26 19.84 -28.32
N GLN A 41 -5.81 20.70 -27.47
CA GLN A 41 -5.12 21.29 -26.35
C GLN A 41 -6.00 21.28 -25.11
N PHE A 42 -5.41 21.03 -23.95
CA PHE A 42 -6.03 21.27 -22.65
C PHE A 42 -4.98 21.62 -21.61
N ASN A 43 -5.40 22.28 -20.53
CA ASN A 43 -4.60 22.51 -19.34
C ASN A 43 -5.01 21.49 -18.27
N LEU A 44 -4.03 20.93 -17.57
CA LEU A 44 -4.24 20.01 -16.44
C LEU A 44 -3.90 20.73 -15.14
N LYS A 45 -4.89 20.84 -14.28
CA LYS A 45 -4.73 21.28 -12.89
C LYS A 45 -4.80 20.08 -11.96
N LEU A 46 -3.70 19.81 -11.29
CA LEU A 46 -3.60 18.80 -10.23
C LEU A 46 -3.88 19.45 -8.88
N PRO A 47 -4.51 18.72 -7.93
CA PRO A 47 -4.67 19.23 -6.56
C PRO A 47 -3.33 19.30 -5.82
N GLU A 48 -3.33 20.04 -4.72
CA GLU A 48 -2.15 20.17 -3.85
C GLU A 48 -1.63 18.81 -3.39
N GLY A 49 -0.31 18.65 -3.38
CA GLY A 49 0.34 17.40 -3.03
C GLY A 49 0.41 16.36 -4.14
N ILE A 50 -0.21 16.60 -5.30
CA ILE A 50 -0.12 15.73 -6.47
C ILE A 50 0.70 16.42 -7.56
N THR A 51 1.68 15.73 -8.10
CA THR A 51 2.59 16.25 -9.14
C THR A 51 2.71 15.28 -10.32
N LEU A 52 3.11 15.80 -11.49
CA LEU A 52 3.46 14.94 -12.61
C LEU A 52 4.68 14.08 -12.25
N ALA A 53 4.67 12.81 -12.67
CA ALA A 53 5.75 11.87 -12.47
C ALA A 53 6.06 11.12 -13.78
N GLY A 54 7.34 10.77 -13.97
CA GLY A 54 7.75 9.96 -15.11
C GLY A 54 7.43 10.55 -16.49
N SER A 55 7.25 9.68 -17.48
CA SER A 55 7.03 10.06 -18.87
C SER A 55 5.58 9.81 -19.30
N ASN A 56 4.99 10.80 -19.93
CA ASN A 56 3.65 10.68 -20.53
C ASN A 56 3.66 9.70 -21.71
N GLN A 57 2.60 8.92 -21.85
CA GLN A 57 2.44 7.95 -22.94
C GLN A 57 1.20 8.27 -23.76
N LEU A 58 1.38 8.47 -25.07
CA LEU A 58 0.26 8.64 -25.99
C LEU A 58 -0.63 7.40 -26.02
N GLY A 59 -1.93 7.62 -25.99
CA GLY A 59 -2.93 6.59 -26.18
C GLY A 59 -3.18 6.29 -27.66
N SER A 60 -4.00 5.29 -27.94
CA SER A 60 -4.35 4.88 -29.30
C SER A 60 -5.04 6.00 -30.11
N ALA A 61 -5.79 6.86 -29.44
CA ALA A 61 -6.52 7.96 -30.06
C ALA A 61 -5.60 9.06 -30.64
N ALA A 62 -4.35 9.16 -30.13
CA ALA A 62 -3.35 10.15 -30.52
C ALA A 62 -2.02 9.52 -30.97
N SER A 63 -2.00 8.24 -31.33
CA SER A 63 -0.77 7.48 -31.62
C SER A 63 0.11 8.08 -32.73
N ASN A 64 -0.50 8.81 -33.67
CA ASN A 64 0.18 9.47 -34.79
C ASN A 64 0.44 10.96 -34.54
N HIS A 65 0.28 11.44 -33.29
CA HIS A 65 0.45 12.83 -32.93
C HIS A 65 1.72 13.06 -32.14
N THR A 66 2.20 14.29 -32.21
CA THR A 66 3.25 14.80 -31.33
C THR A 66 2.59 15.41 -30.11
N LEU A 67 3.13 15.10 -28.94
CA LEU A 67 2.75 15.69 -27.66
C LEU A 67 3.79 16.74 -27.26
N ASP A 68 3.32 17.95 -26.98
CA ASP A 68 4.11 19.00 -26.33
C ASP A 68 3.47 19.29 -24.96
N VAL A 69 4.28 19.30 -23.90
CA VAL A 69 3.83 19.59 -22.53
C VAL A 69 4.60 20.78 -22.01
N ARG A 70 3.88 21.81 -21.56
CA ARG A 70 4.48 23.06 -21.09
C ARG A 70 3.93 23.45 -19.71
N PRO A 71 4.81 23.81 -18.77
CA PRO A 71 4.36 24.38 -17.51
C PRO A 71 3.80 25.79 -17.75
N LEU A 72 2.72 26.10 -17.03
CA LEU A 72 2.09 27.42 -17.03
C LEU A 72 2.56 28.23 -15.80
N ALA A 73 2.45 29.55 -15.88
CA ALA A 73 2.75 30.43 -14.75
C ALA A 73 1.86 30.18 -13.51
N SER A 74 0.70 29.57 -13.69
CA SER A 74 -0.20 29.12 -12.60
C SER A 74 0.32 27.91 -11.82
N GLY A 75 1.35 27.21 -12.33
CA GLY A 75 1.83 25.94 -11.80
C GLY A 75 1.16 24.71 -12.45
N ASP A 76 0.13 24.92 -13.29
CA ASP A 76 -0.53 23.88 -14.05
C ASP A 76 0.29 23.48 -15.30
N ASN A 77 -0.15 22.49 -16.05
CA ASN A 77 0.53 22.03 -17.26
C ASN A 77 -0.42 22.06 -18.46
N MET A 78 0.07 22.62 -19.57
CA MET A 78 -0.62 22.61 -20.84
C MET A 78 -0.15 21.42 -21.67
N PHE A 79 -1.09 20.67 -22.22
CA PHE A 79 -0.87 19.53 -23.10
C PHE A 79 -1.38 19.88 -24.49
N VAL A 80 -0.52 19.76 -25.50
CA VAL A 80 -0.85 20.06 -26.90
C VAL A 80 -0.57 18.83 -27.76
N PHE A 81 -1.58 18.37 -28.46
CA PHE A 81 -1.49 17.27 -29.43
C PHE A 81 -1.61 17.85 -30.85
N TYR A 82 -0.63 17.59 -31.65
CA TYR A 82 -0.62 18.07 -33.03
C TYR A 82 0.04 17.08 -33.98
N ASN A 83 -0.28 17.18 -35.25
CA ASN A 83 0.36 16.45 -36.34
C ASN A 83 0.56 17.36 -37.54
N LEU A 84 1.78 17.42 -38.10
CA LEU A 84 2.11 18.30 -39.23
C LEU A 84 1.46 17.85 -40.51
N ASP A 85 1.15 16.59 -40.70
CA ASP A 85 0.46 16.02 -41.84
C ASP A 85 -1.07 16.05 -41.67
N LYS A 86 -1.57 16.73 -40.64
CA LYS A 86 -3.00 16.86 -40.30
C LYS A 86 -3.71 15.51 -40.12
N ALA A 87 -3.01 14.51 -39.57
CA ALA A 87 -3.65 13.27 -39.19
C ALA A 87 -4.79 13.53 -38.19
N LEU A 88 -5.87 12.77 -38.30
CA LEU A 88 -7.03 12.91 -37.42
C LEU A 88 -6.76 12.22 -36.08
N LEU A 89 -7.21 12.85 -35.01
CA LEU A 89 -7.43 12.19 -33.73
C LEU A 89 -8.62 11.23 -33.85
N SER A 90 -8.66 10.24 -33.00
CA SER A 90 -9.81 9.34 -32.88
C SER A 90 -10.43 9.39 -31.51
N ASP A 91 -11.62 8.87 -31.36
CA ASP A 91 -12.23 8.68 -30.05
C ASP A 91 -11.48 7.62 -29.25
N GLY A 92 -11.39 7.80 -27.95
CA GLY A 92 -10.77 6.86 -27.03
C GLY A 92 -9.66 7.48 -26.15
N GLN A 93 -8.73 6.66 -25.72
CA GLN A 93 -7.64 7.08 -24.85
C GLN A 93 -6.63 7.97 -25.59
N LEU A 94 -6.51 9.22 -25.15
CA LEU A 94 -5.56 10.21 -25.69
C LEU A 94 -4.15 10.04 -25.08
N ILE A 95 -4.10 9.94 -23.77
CA ILE A 95 -2.82 9.97 -23.04
C ILE A 95 -2.94 9.30 -21.67
N ARG A 96 -1.84 8.73 -21.24
CA ARG A 96 -1.58 8.27 -19.88
C ARG A 96 -0.56 9.20 -19.23
N ILE A 97 -0.93 9.78 -18.11
CA ILE A 97 -0.13 10.78 -17.37
C ILE A 97 0.21 10.20 -16.01
N PRO A 98 1.46 9.78 -15.76
CA PRO A 98 1.88 9.36 -14.45
C PRO A 98 1.86 10.54 -13.48
N VAL A 99 1.37 10.29 -12.27
CA VAL A 99 1.33 11.26 -11.17
C VAL A 99 1.87 10.63 -9.89
N SER A 100 2.43 11.46 -9.03
CA SER A 100 2.92 11.07 -7.71
C SER A 100 2.20 11.89 -6.64
N ALA A 101 1.79 11.22 -5.57
CA ALA A 101 1.22 11.85 -4.39
C ALA A 101 2.32 12.05 -3.34
N SER A 102 2.37 13.21 -2.69
CA SER A 102 3.20 13.40 -1.50
C SER A 102 2.62 12.61 -0.32
N SER A 103 3.42 12.40 0.73
CA SER A 103 2.96 11.77 1.98
C SER A 103 1.84 12.53 2.69
N GLU A 104 1.73 13.84 2.41
CA GLU A 104 0.74 14.75 3.01
C GLU A 104 -0.45 15.02 2.08
N ALA A 105 -0.46 14.43 0.87
CA ALA A 105 -1.53 14.63 -0.11
C ALA A 105 -2.88 14.22 0.45
N GLN A 106 -3.92 14.97 0.08
CA GLN A 106 -5.30 14.72 0.47
C GLN A 106 -6.16 14.43 -0.78
N SER A 107 -7.23 13.67 -0.58
CA SER A 107 -8.22 13.44 -1.64
C SER A 107 -8.82 14.76 -2.09
N ALA A 108 -8.77 15.03 -3.40
CA ALA A 108 -9.28 16.26 -3.97
C ALA A 108 -9.62 16.10 -5.45
N ALA A 109 -10.28 17.13 -6.01
CA ALA A 109 -10.58 17.17 -7.43
C ALA A 109 -9.45 17.82 -8.23
N GLY A 110 -9.13 17.23 -9.37
CA GLY A 110 -8.39 17.87 -10.44
C GLY A 110 -9.31 18.32 -11.55
N SER A 111 -8.78 19.10 -12.51
CA SER A 111 -9.54 19.54 -13.67
C SER A 111 -8.72 19.60 -14.94
N LEU A 112 -9.40 19.36 -16.06
CA LEU A 112 -8.96 19.72 -17.39
C LEU A 112 -9.73 20.97 -17.82
N TYR A 113 -9.04 22.00 -18.22
CA TYR A 113 -9.65 23.29 -18.58
C TYR A 113 -8.98 23.89 -19.79
N THR A 114 -9.55 24.98 -20.34
CA THR A 114 -9.08 25.58 -21.59
C THR A 114 -8.97 24.52 -22.70
N PHE A 115 -10.03 23.74 -22.85
CA PHE A 115 -10.08 22.66 -23.83
C PHE A 115 -10.40 23.24 -25.23
N HIS A 116 -9.43 23.16 -26.14
CA HIS A 116 -9.57 23.59 -27.51
C HIS A 116 -9.27 22.45 -28.47
N THR A 117 -10.01 22.41 -29.55
CA THR A 117 -9.73 21.53 -30.69
C THR A 117 -9.61 22.34 -31.98
N ALA A 118 -8.84 21.84 -32.95
CA ALA A 118 -8.76 22.38 -34.28
C ALA A 118 -9.14 21.30 -35.30
N THR A 119 -9.98 21.67 -36.24
CA THR A 119 -10.44 20.78 -37.32
C THR A 119 -9.52 20.85 -38.56
N THR A 120 -9.76 19.98 -39.54
CA THR A 120 -9.06 19.98 -40.83
C THR A 120 -9.16 21.33 -41.56
N ASP A 121 -10.27 22.07 -41.36
CA ASP A 121 -10.50 23.38 -41.96
C ASP A 121 -9.94 24.54 -41.14
N ALA A 122 -9.08 24.22 -40.15
CA ALA A 122 -8.44 25.17 -39.22
C ALA A 122 -9.46 25.98 -38.37
N VAL A 123 -10.65 25.45 -38.16
CA VAL A 123 -11.61 26.03 -37.22
C VAL A 123 -11.30 25.56 -35.81
N SER A 124 -11.15 26.51 -34.89
CA SER A 124 -10.97 26.24 -33.48
C SER A 124 -12.30 26.21 -32.75
N HIS A 125 -12.46 25.22 -31.85
CA HIS A 125 -13.60 25.10 -30.95
C HIS A 125 -13.12 25.13 -29.54
N GLU A 126 -13.74 25.94 -28.68
CA GLU A 126 -13.59 25.91 -27.23
C GLU A 126 -14.69 25.03 -26.65
N LEU A 127 -14.31 24.18 -25.72
CA LEU A 127 -15.16 23.14 -25.13
C LEU A 127 -15.20 23.25 -23.61
N SER A 128 -16.19 22.59 -23.03
CA SER A 128 -16.37 22.63 -21.59
C SER A 128 -15.24 21.96 -20.82
N ASP A 129 -14.92 22.52 -19.67
CA ASP A 129 -14.00 21.95 -18.70
C ASP A 129 -14.50 20.60 -18.18
N ALA A 130 -13.58 19.72 -17.81
CA ALA A 130 -13.87 18.44 -17.18
C ALA A 130 -13.20 18.36 -15.81
N SER A 131 -13.89 17.82 -14.82
CA SER A 131 -13.34 17.54 -13.51
C SER A 131 -13.22 16.04 -13.25
N PHE A 132 -12.26 15.64 -12.40
CA PHE A 132 -12.05 14.26 -11.97
C PHE A 132 -11.65 14.22 -10.51
N THR A 133 -11.78 13.06 -9.89
CA THR A 133 -11.43 12.86 -8.49
C THR A 133 -10.15 12.06 -8.36
N ILE A 134 -9.27 12.50 -7.48
CA ILE A 134 -8.14 11.72 -6.98
C ILE A 134 -8.43 11.37 -5.53
N THR A 135 -8.56 10.09 -5.23
CA THR A 135 -8.70 9.57 -3.88
C THR A 135 -7.32 9.20 -3.36
N VAL A 136 -6.87 9.86 -2.31
CA VAL A 136 -5.61 9.53 -1.64
C VAL A 136 -5.91 8.64 -0.45
N THR A 137 -5.31 7.45 -0.42
CA THR A 137 -5.44 6.50 0.67
C THR A 137 -4.21 6.55 1.57
N ALA A 138 -4.41 6.47 2.88
CA ALA A 138 -3.28 6.33 3.78
C ALA A 138 -2.57 5.00 3.48
N PRO A 139 -1.24 4.95 3.48
CA PRO A 139 -0.53 3.69 3.31
C PRO A 139 -0.94 2.73 4.42
N ALA A 140 -1.13 1.46 4.07
CA ALA A 140 -1.44 0.44 5.06
C ALA A 140 -0.34 0.41 6.13
N PRO A 141 -0.68 0.43 7.43
CA PRO A 141 0.31 0.39 8.48
C PRO A 141 1.16 -0.88 8.36
N GLN A 142 2.47 -0.74 8.48
CA GLN A 142 3.36 -1.89 8.47
C GLN A 142 3.08 -2.75 9.71
N LYS A 143 3.02 -4.08 9.52
CA LYS A 143 2.85 -5.03 10.61
C LYS A 143 4.20 -5.36 11.26
N CYS A 144 4.26 -5.41 12.59
CA CYS A 144 5.44 -5.88 13.30
C CYS A 144 5.71 -7.36 12.96
N ALA A 145 6.98 -7.74 12.84
CA ALA A 145 7.36 -9.13 12.69
C ALA A 145 7.01 -9.93 13.95
N THR A 146 6.60 -11.18 13.78
CA THR A 146 6.31 -12.09 14.90
C THR A 146 7.58 -12.34 15.71
N PRO A 147 7.56 -12.20 17.04
CA PRO A 147 8.73 -12.45 17.87
C PRO A 147 9.17 -13.92 17.86
N VAL A 148 10.47 -14.14 17.96
CA VAL A 148 11.05 -15.47 18.23
C VAL A 148 11.30 -15.56 19.72
N LEU A 149 10.79 -16.65 20.35
CA LEU A 149 10.91 -16.90 21.78
C LEU A 149 11.90 -18.02 22.05
N THR A 150 12.79 -17.82 22.99
CA THR A 150 13.73 -18.86 23.48
C THR A 150 13.69 -18.90 25.01
N PHE A 151 13.76 -20.09 25.57
CA PHE A 151 13.84 -20.29 27.02
C PHE A 151 15.21 -20.82 27.38
N ALA A 152 15.90 -20.13 28.29
CA ALA A 152 17.17 -20.56 28.80
C ALA A 152 17.39 -19.97 30.22
N SER A 153 17.96 -20.75 31.11
CA SER A 153 18.32 -20.33 32.48
C SER A 153 17.16 -19.68 33.24
N GLY A 154 15.95 -20.26 33.11
CA GLY A 154 14.74 -19.76 33.80
C GLY A 154 14.16 -18.47 33.24
N LYS A 155 14.61 -18.02 32.08
CA LYS A 155 14.17 -16.76 31.44
C LYS A 155 13.72 -16.99 30.01
N VAL A 156 12.64 -16.33 29.62
CA VAL A 156 12.23 -16.24 28.22
C VAL A 156 12.88 -15.01 27.59
N LYS A 157 13.56 -15.21 26.49
CA LYS A 157 14.16 -14.16 25.69
C LYS A 157 13.35 -13.98 24.40
N CYS A 158 12.94 -12.76 24.13
CA CYS A 158 12.21 -12.38 22.93
C CYS A 158 13.16 -11.66 21.97
N ALA A 159 13.10 -12.00 20.68
CA ALA A 159 13.79 -11.29 19.62
C ALA A 159 12.80 -11.00 18.48
N CYS A 160 12.84 -9.80 17.92
CA CYS A 160 11.98 -9.39 16.81
C CYS A 160 12.81 -8.74 15.72
N ALA A 161 12.49 -9.05 14.44
CA ALA A 161 13.15 -8.42 13.30
C ALA A 161 12.77 -6.95 13.15
N THR A 162 11.59 -6.54 13.62
CA THR A 162 11.20 -5.11 13.65
C THR A 162 11.95 -4.43 14.81
N ALA A 163 12.73 -3.41 14.47
CA ALA A 163 13.48 -2.65 15.47
C ALA A 163 12.56 -1.75 16.32
N GLY A 164 12.94 -1.49 17.58
CA GLY A 164 12.22 -0.53 18.46
C GLY A 164 10.84 -0.99 18.92
N VAL A 165 10.58 -2.30 18.92
CA VAL A 165 9.32 -2.86 19.44
C VAL A 165 9.32 -2.98 20.96
N THR A 166 8.11 -2.89 21.52
CA THR A 166 7.81 -3.30 22.90
C THR A 166 7.14 -4.68 22.85
N TYR A 167 7.44 -5.54 23.82
CA TYR A 167 6.82 -6.86 23.90
C TYR A 167 5.67 -6.84 24.89
N ARG A 168 4.46 -7.10 24.39
CA ARG A 168 3.26 -7.29 25.22
C ARG A 168 3.07 -8.80 25.40
N TYR A 169 3.01 -9.27 26.63
CA TYR A 169 2.95 -10.70 26.91
C TYR A 169 1.85 -11.08 27.90
N THR A 170 1.43 -12.33 27.84
CA THR A 170 0.58 -12.99 28.81
C THR A 170 1.21 -14.32 29.19
N VAL A 171 1.07 -14.71 30.46
CA VAL A 171 1.49 -16.01 30.97
C VAL A 171 0.27 -16.70 31.53
N ALA A 172 -0.04 -17.87 31.02
CA ALA A 172 -1.15 -18.67 31.51
C ALA A 172 -0.68 -20.08 31.92
N PRO A 173 -1.14 -20.59 33.06
CA PRO A 173 -0.93 -21.99 33.37
C PRO A 173 -1.75 -22.85 32.42
N THR A 174 -1.17 -23.91 31.87
CA THR A 174 -1.89 -24.90 31.11
C THR A 174 -2.45 -25.94 32.05
N ALA A 175 -3.78 -26.03 32.18
CA ALA A 175 -4.42 -27.08 32.96
C ALA A 175 -4.26 -28.43 32.23
N ALA A 176 -3.70 -29.41 32.85
CA ALA A 176 -3.72 -30.79 32.39
C ALA A 176 -5.07 -31.43 32.77
N THR A 177 -5.79 -31.98 31.80
CA THR A 177 -6.96 -32.82 32.03
C THR A 177 -6.64 -34.22 31.56
N GLY A 178 -6.97 -35.22 32.38
CA GLY A 178 -6.73 -36.63 32.05
C GLY A 178 -7.54 -37.56 32.95
N GLU A 179 -7.58 -38.83 32.59
CA GLU A 179 -8.20 -39.90 33.36
C GLU A 179 -7.06 -40.78 33.96
N SER A 180 -7.20 -41.18 35.20
CA SER A 180 -6.25 -42.10 35.87
C SER A 180 -6.91 -43.42 36.19
N THR A 181 -6.38 -44.51 35.68
CA THR A 181 -6.81 -45.88 36.03
C THR A 181 -6.05 -46.49 37.20
N THR A 182 -4.98 -45.84 37.63
CA THR A 182 -4.12 -46.28 38.76
C THR A 182 -4.45 -45.57 40.07
N GLY A 183 -5.32 -44.54 40.02
CA GLY A 183 -5.61 -43.67 41.16
C GLY A 183 -4.50 -42.66 41.47
N GLU A 184 -3.42 -42.63 40.69
CA GLU A 184 -2.38 -41.62 40.78
C GLU A 184 -2.66 -40.49 39.77
N ILE A 185 -2.60 -39.26 40.26
CA ILE A 185 -2.77 -38.06 39.44
C ILE A 185 -1.47 -37.29 39.43
N SER A 186 -0.81 -37.24 38.30
CA SER A 186 0.39 -36.41 38.10
C SER A 186 -0.01 -34.97 37.77
N PHE A 187 0.36 -34.05 38.61
CA PHE A 187 0.20 -32.63 38.36
C PHE A 187 1.41 -32.12 37.59
N GLY A 188 1.36 -32.23 36.25
CA GLY A 188 2.27 -31.51 35.39
C GLY A 188 1.69 -30.13 35.09
N THR A 189 2.25 -29.08 35.62
CA THR A 189 1.88 -27.73 35.25
C THR A 189 2.82 -27.24 34.14
N THR A 190 2.28 -26.91 33.02
CA THR A 190 3.02 -26.20 31.98
C THR A 190 2.57 -24.75 31.97
N PHE A 191 3.48 -23.83 31.67
CA PHE A 191 3.14 -22.44 31.41
C PHE A 191 3.22 -22.18 29.93
N THR A 192 2.19 -21.55 29.38
CA THR A 192 2.22 -21.03 28.03
C THR A 192 2.39 -19.53 28.07
N ILE A 193 3.46 -19.06 27.45
CA ILE A 193 3.74 -17.64 27.27
C ILE A 193 3.33 -17.27 25.85
N SER A 194 2.51 -16.23 25.72
CA SER A 194 2.12 -15.64 24.46
C SER A 194 2.66 -14.21 24.37
N VAL A 195 3.38 -13.89 23.32
CA VAL A 195 4.04 -12.60 23.15
C VAL A 195 3.71 -12.01 21.80
N LYS A 196 3.36 -10.71 21.77
CA LYS A 196 3.24 -9.89 20.56
C LYS A 196 4.28 -8.78 20.63
N ALA A 197 4.82 -8.42 19.46
CA ALA A 197 5.59 -7.21 19.28
C ALA A 197 4.64 -6.07 18.90
N VAL A 198 4.79 -4.92 19.57
CA VAL A 198 3.98 -3.70 19.32
C VAL A 198 4.92 -2.52 19.13
N ARG A 199 4.55 -1.60 18.21
CA ARG A 199 5.29 -0.38 17.94
C ARG A 199 4.33 0.69 17.44
N ASP A 200 4.49 1.93 17.88
CA ASP A 200 3.69 3.05 17.41
C ASP A 200 3.81 3.21 15.90
N GLY A 201 2.69 3.40 15.22
CA GLY A 201 2.61 3.51 13.76
C GLY A 201 2.68 2.16 13.01
N TYR A 202 2.71 1.04 13.74
CA TYR A 202 2.68 -0.31 13.17
C TYR A 202 1.46 -1.09 13.68
N GLU A 203 0.99 -2.06 12.90
CA GLU A 203 0.09 -3.08 13.43
C GLU A 203 0.83 -4.03 14.36
N ASP A 204 0.13 -4.52 15.40
CA ASP A 204 0.66 -5.55 16.29
C ASP A 204 1.08 -6.80 15.48
N SER A 205 2.14 -7.47 15.91
CA SER A 205 2.51 -8.76 15.31
C SER A 205 1.47 -9.84 15.61
N ASP A 206 1.54 -10.95 14.89
CA ASP A 206 0.95 -12.20 15.34
C ASP A 206 1.56 -12.62 16.68
N ALA A 207 0.80 -13.38 17.48
CA ALA A 207 1.28 -13.87 18.74
C ALA A 207 2.26 -15.03 18.54
N ALA A 208 3.45 -14.92 19.11
CA ALA A 208 4.36 -16.05 19.30
C ALA A 208 4.03 -16.75 20.62
N THR A 209 3.97 -18.06 20.64
CA THR A 209 3.69 -18.85 21.84
C THR A 209 4.84 -19.79 22.17
N LEU A 210 5.12 -19.96 23.46
CA LEU A 210 6.11 -20.89 23.98
C LEU A 210 5.52 -21.61 25.20
N THR A 211 5.53 -22.93 25.18
CA THR A 211 5.10 -23.76 26.32
C THR A 211 6.34 -24.25 27.08
N ILE A 212 6.38 -23.94 28.35
CA ILE A 212 7.48 -24.32 29.26
C ILE A 212 6.94 -25.37 30.22
N PRO A 213 7.45 -26.62 30.20
CA PRO A 213 7.11 -27.61 31.22
C PRO A 213 7.67 -27.16 32.54
N MET A 214 6.91 -27.30 33.64
CA MET A 214 7.48 -27.18 34.97
C MET A 214 8.35 -28.41 35.22
N ALA A 215 9.57 -28.16 35.65
CA ALA A 215 10.46 -29.23 36.10
C ALA A 215 9.78 -30.06 37.21
N ALA A 216 9.89 -31.37 37.12
CA ALA A 216 9.47 -32.25 38.21
C ALA A 216 10.22 -31.89 39.50
N VAL A 217 9.57 -32.06 40.65
CA VAL A 217 10.27 -31.83 41.93
C VAL A 217 11.51 -32.72 41.98
N GLY A 218 12.69 -32.11 42.05
CA GLY A 218 13.97 -32.81 41.99
C GLY A 218 14.74 -32.71 40.67
N ASP A 219 14.10 -32.23 39.59
CA ASP A 219 14.76 -31.91 38.31
C ASP A 219 15.42 -30.53 38.43
N VAL A 220 16.66 -30.53 38.91
CA VAL A 220 17.41 -29.30 39.21
C VAL A 220 18.06 -28.72 37.97
N ASN A 221 18.39 -29.54 36.99
CA ASN A 221 19.00 -29.12 35.74
C ASN A 221 17.96 -28.78 34.65
N ALA A 222 16.68 -29.02 34.91
CA ALA A 222 15.54 -28.77 34.01
C ALA A 222 15.64 -29.53 32.68
N ASP A 223 16.16 -30.76 32.66
CA ASP A 223 16.25 -31.62 31.48
C ASP A 223 15.00 -32.49 31.27
N GLY A 224 14.03 -32.42 32.19
CA GLY A 224 12.76 -33.14 32.15
C GLY A 224 12.82 -34.53 32.81
N SER A 225 13.95 -34.90 33.46
CA SER A 225 14.13 -36.20 34.11
C SER A 225 14.79 -36.01 35.47
N VAL A 226 14.30 -36.69 36.49
CA VAL A 226 14.95 -36.67 37.82
C VAL A 226 15.97 -37.78 37.90
N THR A 227 17.25 -37.44 37.86
CA THR A 227 18.38 -38.36 37.77
C THR A 227 19.54 -37.94 38.68
N ILE A 228 20.65 -38.71 38.66
CA ILE A 228 21.88 -38.34 39.37
C ILE A 228 22.51 -37.04 38.81
N ALA A 229 22.16 -36.65 37.59
CA ALA A 229 22.61 -35.38 37.02
C ALA A 229 22.06 -34.18 37.78
N ASP A 230 20.86 -34.28 38.33
CA ASP A 230 20.24 -33.24 39.17
C ASP A 230 20.97 -33.07 40.50
N VAL A 231 21.42 -34.17 41.09
CA VAL A 231 22.25 -34.13 42.31
C VAL A 231 23.57 -33.41 42.01
N THR A 232 24.16 -33.66 40.85
CA THR A 232 25.38 -32.97 40.41
C THR A 232 25.14 -31.48 40.18
N ALA A 233 24.02 -31.14 39.53
CA ALA A 233 23.63 -29.76 39.33
C ALA A 233 23.38 -29.03 40.64
N LEU A 234 22.69 -29.66 41.58
CA LEU A 234 22.47 -29.13 42.94
C LEU A 234 23.77 -28.87 43.66
N VAL A 235 24.70 -29.84 43.63
CA VAL A 235 26.02 -29.70 44.25
C VAL A 235 26.80 -28.53 43.64
N ASN A 236 26.76 -28.37 42.31
CA ASN A 236 27.41 -27.24 41.62
C ASN A 236 26.80 -25.90 42.04
N ILE A 237 25.47 -25.82 42.17
CA ILE A 237 24.78 -24.61 42.67
C ILE A 237 25.24 -24.28 44.11
N ILE A 238 25.32 -25.26 44.98
CA ILE A 238 25.76 -25.09 46.38
C ILE A 238 27.22 -24.63 46.46
N LEU A 239 28.06 -25.14 45.57
CA LEU A 239 29.50 -24.82 45.53
C LEU A 239 29.80 -23.54 44.72
N GLY A 240 28.78 -22.89 44.12
CA GLY A 240 28.95 -21.69 43.32
C GLY A 240 29.74 -21.92 42.01
N LYS A 241 29.65 -23.10 41.44
CA LYS A 241 30.33 -23.50 40.19
C LYS A 241 29.40 -23.48 38.99
#